data_2ebd091462d3d007586f2bf2c0e5d80b
#
_entry.id   2ebd091462d3d007586f2bf2c0e5d80b
#
_cell.length_a   1.000
_cell.length_b   1.000
_cell.length_c   1.000
_cell.angle_alpha   90.00
_cell.angle_beta   90.00
_cell.angle_gamma   90.00
#
_symmetry.space_group_name_H-M   'P 1'
#
loop_
_entity.id
_entity.type
_entity.pdbx_description
1 polymer ?
#
loop_
_entity_poly.entity_id
_entity_poly.type
_entity_poly.pdbx_seq_one_letter_code
_entity_poly.pdbx_strand_id
1 'polypeptide(L)'
;IPVPTATPTAVPTATPTATPTATPTATPTAAPTATPTATPTATPVKPTATPTATPASGYTGWKTVNGKDYWYENGVKQGTTGRGKEIYDPDSDAWYWLDANQGGAKAVSKDVYQESNGGKWVRYDANGHMIKGWDTNDDGTYYFDLVTGAMTKGDATIDGLPCSFDTTTGIGCNLMWHSMDGKDYWYEAGKRQ
;
A
#
# COMPACT_ATOMS: atom_id res chain seq x y z
N ILE A 1 -20.21 -8.65 68.84
CA ILE A 1 -21.20 -9.21 67.85
C ILE A 1 -20.33 -9.78 66.73
N PRO A 2 -20.30 -11.12 66.50
CA PRO A 2 -19.52 -11.70 65.42
C PRO A 2 -20.23 -11.47 64.05
N VAL A 3 -19.45 -11.09 63.07
CA VAL A 3 -19.85 -10.92 61.66
C VAL A 3 -19.93 -12.32 61.01
N PRO A 4 -21.00 -12.70 60.33
CA PRO A 4 -21.08 -14.00 59.65
C PRO A 4 -20.17 -14.00 58.39
N THR A 5 -19.31 -15.02 58.36
CA THR A 5 -18.44 -15.32 57.20
C THR A 5 -19.30 -16.00 56.13
N ALA A 6 -19.37 -15.40 54.93
CA ALA A 6 -20.07 -15.98 53.78
C ALA A 6 -19.30 -17.20 53.25
N THR A 7 -19.95 -18.33 53.11
CA THR A 7 -19.44 -19.56 52.51
C THR A 7 -19.49 -19.41 50.95
N PRO A 8 -18.43 -19.72 50.23
CA PRO A 8 -18.46 -19.65 48.76
C PRO A 8 -19.37 -20.77 48.19
N THR A 9 -20.31 -20.36 47.36
CA THR A 9 -21.20 -21.25 46.61
C THR A 9 -20.45 -21.86 45.43
N ALA A 10 -20.54 -23.18 45.27
CA ALA A 10 -19.88 -23.93 44.22
C ALA A 10 -20.34 -23.49 42.82
N VAL A 11 -19.39 -23.26 41.90
CA VAL A 11 -19.63 -23.00 40.47
C VAL A 11 -20.02 -24.32 39.79
N PRO A 12 -21.06 -24.42 38.99
CA PRO A 12 -21.39 -25.62 38.23
C PRO A 12 -20.38 -25.83 37.10
N THR A 13 -19.75 -27.00 37.09
CA THR A 13 -18.88 -27.48 36.02
C THR A 13 -19.73 -27.93 34.84
N ALA A 14 -19.61 -27.27 33.70
CA ALA A 14 -20.25 -27.68 32.47
C ALA A 14 -19.63 -28.95 31.91
N THR A 15 -20.38 -29.99 31.71
CA THR A 15 -20.02 -31.24 31.06
C THR A 15 -19.94 -31.02 29.54
N PRO A 16 -18.87 -31.37 28.84
CA PRO A 16 -18.81 -31.25 27.38
C PRO A 16 -19.73 -32.28 26.73
N THR A 17 -20.67 -31.82 25.93
CA THR A 17 -21.57 -32.64 25.11
C THR A 17 -20.87 -33.04 23.81
N ALA A 18 -21.08 -34.29 23.42
CA ALA A 18 -20.45 -35.03 22.35
C ALA A 18 -20.29 -34.32 21.01
N THR A 19 -19.10 -34.51 20.39
CA THR A 19 -18.74 -34.17 19.01
C THR A 19 -19.56 -35.04 18.01
N PRO A 20 -20.22 -34.44 17.01
CA PRO A 20 -20.81 -35.22 15.92
C PRO A 20 -19.73 -35.73 14.98
N THR A 21 -19.61 -37.04 14.84
CA THR A 21 -18.80 -37.72 13.82
C THR A 21 -19.56 -37.69 12.52
N ALA A 22 -19.14 -36.86 11.55
CA ALA A 22 -19.64 -36.88 10.21
C ALA A 22 -18.92 -38.00 9.41
N THR A 23 -19.69 -39.00 8.94
CA THR A 23 -19.22 -40.03 8.03
C THR A 23 -19.22 -39.45 6.60
N PRO A 24 -18.13 -39.46 5.85
CA PRO A 24 -18.16 -39.07 4.44
C PRO A 24 -18.79 -40.17 3.59
N THR A 25 -19.88 -39.84 2.92
CA THR A 25 -20.56 -40.75 1.97
C THR A 25 -20.22 -40.34 0.54
N ALA A 26 -19.70 -41.32 -0.23
CA ALA A 26 -19.66 -41.46 -1.69
C ALA A 26 -18.86 -40.41 -2.48
N THR A 27 -17.74 -40.91 -3.02
CA THR A 27 -17.01 -40.40 -4.18
C THR A 27 -17.84 -40.60 -5.46
N PRO A 28 -18.13 -39.59 -6.28
CA PRO A 28 -18.65 -39.78 -7.62
C PRO A 28 -17.48 -40.15 -8.55
N THR A 29 -17.50 -41.37 -9.09
CA THR A 29 -16.64 -41.78 -10.20
C THR A 29 -17.26 -41.27 -11.50
N ALA A 30 -16.75 -40.17 -12.05
CA ALA A 30 -17.07 -39.75 -13.40
C ALA A 30 -15.99 -40.33 -14.36
N ALA A 31 -16.41 -41.12 -15.32
CA ALA A 31 -15.55 -41.60 -16.42
C ALA A 31 -15.14 -40.42 -17.32
N PRO A 32 -13.89 -40.36 -17.82
CA PRO A 32 -13.48 -39.34 -18.76
C PRO A 32 -14.09 -39.61 -20.14
N THR A 33 -14.95 -38.71 -20.60
CA THR A 33 -15.47 -38.68 -21.95
C THR A 33 -14.49 -37.92 -22.84
N ALA A 34 -14.08 -38.58 -23.92
CA ALA A 34 -13.35 -38.14 -25.11
C ALA A 34 -12.72 -36.72 -25.11
N THR A 35 -11.39 -36.68 -25.20
CA THR A 35 -10.56 -35.53 -25.54
C THR A 35 -10.92 -35.03 -26.95
N PRO A 36 -11.33 -33.75 -27.11
CA PRO A 36 -11.38 -33.18 -28.45
C PRO A 36 -9.95 -32.91 -28.93
N THR A 37 -9.62 -33.49 -30.07
CA THR A 37 -8.37 -33.21 -30.80
C THR A 37 -8.43 -31.78 -31.28
N ALA A 38 -7.70 -30.87 -30.60
CA ALA A 38 -7.58 -29.48 -31.03
C ALA A 38 -6.75 -29.43 -32.32
N THR A 39 -7.38 -28.95 -33.40
CA THR A 39 -6.70 -28.50 -34.62
C THR A 39 -5.76 -27.35 -34.23
N PRO A 40 -4.49 -27.33 -34.63
CA PRO A 40 -3.60 -26.22 -34.31
C PRO A 40 -4.11 -24.94 -34.95
N THR A 41 -4.72 -24.10 -34.15
CA THR A 41 -5.05 -22.71 -34.52
C THR A 41 -3.72 -21.96 -34.61
N ALA A 42 -3.50 -21.27 -35.72
CA ALA A 42 -2.31 -20.45 -35.95
C ALA A 42 -2.01 -19.58 -34.74
N THR A 43 -0.79 -19.69 -34.22
CA THR A 43 -0.28 -18.89 -33.12
C THR A 43 -0.45 -17.39 -33.49
N PRO A 44 -1.15 -16.56 -32.71
CA PRO A 44 -1.21 -15.13 -32.98
C PRO A 44 0.22 -14.61 -32.94
N VAL A 45 0.71 -14.10 -34.07
CA VAL A 45 1.97 -13.36 -34.11
C VAL A 45 1.78 -12.17 -33.17
N LYS A 46 2.50 -12.18 -32.03
CA LYS A 46 2.58 -11.04 -31.13
C LYS A 46 2.93 -9.81 -31.99
N PRO A 47 2.14 -8.74 -31.99
CA PRO A 47 2.51 -7.55 -32.72
C PRO A 47 3.89 -7.12 -32.22
N THR A 48 4.87 -7.11 -33.13
CA THR A 48 6.19 -6.56 -32.85
C THR A 48 5.97 -5.10 -32.51
N ALA A 49 6.22 -4.71 -31.26
CA ALA A 49 6.13 -3.32 -30.85
C ALA A 49 7.03 -2.51 -31.76
N THR A 50 6.46 -1.60 -32.55
CA THR A 50 7.22 -0.64 -33.33
C THR A 50 8.14 0.09 -32.35
N PRO A 51 9.47 0.14 -32.56
CA PRO A 51 10.37 0.84 -31.65
C PRO A 51 9.93 2.31 -31.62
N THR A 52 9.39 2.75 -30.50
CA THR A 52 9.04 4.15 -30.31
C THR A 52 10.33 4.94 -30.30
N ALA A 53 10.50 5.84 -31.25
CA ALA A 53 11.71 6.62 -31.43
C ALA A 53 12.13 7.29 -30.10
N THR A 54 13.40 7.14 -29.74
CA THR A 54 14.01 7.90 -28.63
C THR A 54 13.84 9.39 -28.94
N PRO A 55 13.48 10.23 -27.93
CA PRO A 55 13.40 11.66 -28.13
C PRO A 55 14.72 12.22 -28.71
N ALA A 56 14.59 13.28 -29.51
CA ALA A 56 15.75 13.98 -30.04
C ALA A 56 16.66 14.50 -28.91
N SER A 57 17.96 14.63 -29.20
CA SER A 57 18.89 15.29 -28.29
C SER A 57 18.36 16.69 -27.92
N GLY A 58 18.39 17.04 -26.63
CA GLY A 58 17.86 18.30 -26.12
C GLY A 58 16.39 18.26 -25.64
N TYR A 59 15.65 17.17 -25.91
CA TYR A 59 14.28 17.05 -25.38
C TYR A 59 14.30 16.82 -23.87
N THR A 60 13.54 17.62 -23.14
CA THR A 60 13.25 17.42 -21.70
C THR A 60 11.75 17.43 -21.48
N GLY A 61 11.23 16.44 -20.76
CA GLY A 61 9.79 16.31 -20.49
C GLY A 61 9.29 14.87 -20.53
N TRP A 62 7.97 14.74 -20.41
CA TRP A 62 7.26 13.46 -20.42
C TRP A 62 7.08 12.90 -21.84
N LYS A 63 7.23 11.58 -21.95
CA LYS A 63 6.87 10.85 -23.16
C LYS A 63 6.19 9.53 -22.79
N THR A 64 5.03 9.28 -23.37
CA THR A 64 4.30 8.03 -23.23
C THR A 64 4.81 6.99 -24.22
N VAL A 65 5.18 5.82 -23.71
CA VAL A 65 5.64 4.70 -24.52
C VAL A 65 4.93 3.43 -24.02
N ASN A 66 4.20 2.75 -24.89
CA ASN A 66 3.44 1.54 -24.54
C ASN A 66 2.53 1.73 -23.31
N GLY A 67 1.85 2.87 -23.20
CA GLY A 67 0.92 3.19 -22.12
C GLY A 67 1.59 3.52 -20.78
N LYS A 68 2.92 3.72 -20.74
CA LYS A 68 3.65 4.16 -19.56
C LYS A 68 4.34 5.49 -19.85
N ASP A 69 4.38 6.38 -18.86
CA ASP A 69 5.04 7.67 -18.96
C ASP A 69 6.48 7.57 -18.45
N TYR A 70 7.38 8.22 -19.19
CA TYR A 70 8.80 8.29 -18.90
C TYR A 70 9.28 9.74 -18.99
N TRP A 71 10.13 10.14 -18.07
CA TRP A 71 10.77 11.44 -18.07
C TRP A 71 12.11 11.39 -18.80
N TYR A 72 12.35 12.35 -19.64
CA TYR A 72 13.60 12.53 -20.36
C TYR A 72 14.25 13.86 -19.98
N GLU A 73 15.57 13.87 -19.85
CA GLU A 73 16.39 15.08 -19.72
C GLU A 73 17.43 15.07 -20.83
N ASN A 74 17.44 16.10 -21.67
CA ASN A 74 18.31 16.20 -22.84
C ASN A 74 18.28 14.95 -23.75
N GLY A 75 17.11 14.37 -23.94
CA GLY A 75 16.92 13.16 -24.75
C GLY A 75 17.26 11.85 -24.03
N VAL A 76 17.77 11.91 -22.80
CA VAL A 76 18.14 10.73 -22.00
C VAL A 76 17.01 10.37 -21.05
N LYS A 77 16.56 9.12 -21.13
CA LYS A 77 15.53 8.59 -20.23
C LYS A 77 16.08 8.49 -18.81
N GLN A 78 15.32 9.02 -17.85
CA GLN A 78 15.69 9.10 -16.44
C GLN A 78 15.15 7.92 -15.62
N GLY A 79 15.67 7.75 -14.40
CA GLY A 79 15.18 6.77 -13.42
C GLY A 79 15.41 5.31 -13.78
N THR A 80 16.35 4.99 -14.66
CA THR A 80 16.59 3.64 -15.17
C THR A 80 17.58 2.82 -14.34
N THR A 81 18.21 3.42 -13.33
CA THR A 81 19.26 2.80 -12.50
C THR A 81 18.96 2.95 -11.01
N GLY A 82 19.61 2.13 -10.20
CA GLY A 82 19.40 2.10 -8.76
C GLY A 82 17.98 1.65 -8.40
N ARG A 83 17.35 2.33 -7.48
CA ARG A 83 15.93 2.11 -7.12
C ARG A 83 14.97 2.97 -7.92
N GLY A 84 15.47 4.00 -8.58
CA GLY A 84 14.69 4.99 -9.32
C GLY A 84 15.20 6.41 -9.07
N LYS A 85 14.43 7.38 -9.55
CA LYS A 85 14.77 8.81 -9.45
C LYS A 85 13.52 9.62 -9.11
N GLU A 86 13.61 10.49 -8.12
CA GLU A 86 12.61 11.51 -7.87
C GLU A 86 12.86 12.71 -8.80
N ILE A 87 11.82 13.23 -9.40
CA ILE A 87 11.86 14.44 -10.21
C ILE A 87 10.73 15.39 -9.82
N TYR A 88 10.98 16.68 -9.98
CA TYR A 88 9.96 17.71 -9.92
C TYR A 88 9.64 18.18 -11.33
N ASP A 89 8.36 18.22 -11.66
CA ASP A 89 7.87 18.78 -12.92
C ASP A 89 7.20 20.14 -12.65
N PRO A 90 7.78 21.25 -13.11
CA PRO A 90 7.24 22.58 -12.86
C PRO A 90 5.93 22.84 -13.60
N ASP A 91 5.65 22.13 -14.70
CA ASP A 91 4.43 22.34 -15.49
C ASP A 91 3.19 21.82 -14.75
N SER A 92 3.35 20.75 -13.95
CA SER A 92 2.30 20.18 -13.13
C SER A 92 2.41 20.56 -11.65
N ASP A 93 3.46 21.30 -11.26
CA ASP A 93 3.80 21.62 -9.87
C ASP A 93 3.79 20.40 -8.94
N ALA A 94 4.36 19.27 -9.41
CA ALA A 94 4.30 18.01 -8.71
C ALA A 94 5.63 17.25 -8.71
N TRP A 95 5.83 16.46 -7.66
CA TRP A 95 6.91 15.51 -7.56
C TRP A 95 6.48 14.13 -8.04
N TYR A 96 7.36 13.44 -8.76
CA TYR A 96 7.15 12.12 -9.35
C TYR A 96 8.28 11.18 -9.00
N TRP A 97 8.00 9.88 -9.03
CA TRP A 97 8.99 8.83 -8.94
C TRP A 97 9.10 8.07 -10.25
N LEU A 98 10.33 7.95 -10.74
CA LEU A 98 10.68 7.14 -11.91
C LEU A 98 11.23 5.81 -11.40
N ASP A 99 10.46 4.74 -11.55
CA ASP A 99 10.74 3.42 -10.97
C ASP A 99 11.73 2.63 -11.84
N ALA A 100 12.95 2.41 -11.34
CA ALA A 100 13.97 1.66 -12.07
C ALA A 100 13.55 0.20 -12.34
N ASN A 101 12.78 -0.44 -11.44
CA ASN A 101 12.26 -1.78 -11.64
C ASN A 101 11.24 -1.86 -12.80
N GLN A 102 10.71 -0.71 -13.21
CA GLN A 102 9.83 -0.55 -14.37
C GLN A 102 10.54 0.16 -15.54
N GLY A 103 11.90 0.14 -15.54
CA GLY A 103 12.71 0.76 -16.57
C GLY A 103 12.60 2.29 -16.63
N GLY A 104 12.38 2.94 -15.49
CA GLY A 104 12.21 4.38 -15.34
C GLY A 104 10.81 4.88 -15.64
N ALA A 105 9.79 4.01 -15.62
CA ALA A 105 8.40 4.44 -15.77
C ALA A 105 7.92 5.23 -14.54
N LYS A 106 7.04 6.19 -14.74
CA LYS A 106 6.34 6.93 -13.69
C LYS A 106 5.59 5.98 -12.76
N ALA A 107 5.84 6.07 -11.46
CA ALA A 107 5.09 5.35 -10.44
C ALA A 107 3.69 5.98 -10.30
N VAL A 108 2.66 5.15 -10.27
CA VAL A 108 1.27 5.55 -10.07
C VAL A 108 0.60 4.62 -9.07
N SER A 109 -0.30 5.13 -8.24
CA SER A 109 -1.04 4.38 -7.20
C SER A 109 -0.11 3.45 -6.40
N LYS A 110 0.99 4.00 -5.88
CA LYS A 110 2.08 3.19 -5.31
C LYS A 110 2.79 3.87 -4.15
N ASP A 111 3.09 3.09 -3.12
CA ASP A 111 4.04 3.47 -2.07
C ASP A 111 5.47 3.12 -2.49
N VAL A 112 6.40 4.03 -2.25
CA VAL A 112 7.82 3.90 -2.60
C VAL A 112 8.67 4.21 -1.39
N TYR A 113 9.64 3.33 -1.11
CA TYR A 113 10.68 3.63 -0.14
C TYR A 113 11.85 4.33 -0.83
N GLN A 114 12.13 5.56 -0.39
CA GLN A 114 13.26 6.36 -0.85
C GLN A 114 14.37 6.31 0.20
N GLU A 115 15.55 5.86 -0.18
CA GLU A 115 16.71 5.77 0.74
C GLU A 115 17.36 7.12 1.04
N SER A 116 17.09 8.13 0.22
CA SER A 116 17.63 9.48 0.40
C SER A 116 17.15 10.10 1.72
N ASN A 117 18.00 10.94 2.32
CA ASN A 117 17.68 11.71 3.52
C ASN A 117 17.21 10.85 4.73
N GLY A 118 17.89 9.72 4.97
CA GLY A 118 17.62 8.85 6.11
C GLY A 118 16.56 7.79 5.87
N GLY A 119 16.04 7.70 4.67
CA GLY A 119 14.99 6.75 4.28
C GLY A 119 13.59 7.21 4.65
N LYS A 120 12.69 7.23 3.67
CA LYS A 120 11.29 7.61 3.88
C LYS A 120 10.37 6.80 2.98
N TRP A 121 9.17 6.50 3.45
CA TRP A 121 8.07 6.04 2.62
C TRP A 121 7.33 7.24 2.08
N VAL A 122 7.03 7.25 0.80
CA VAL A 122 6.21 8.25 0.11
C VAL A 122 5.15 7.55 -0.72
N ARG A 123 4.04 8.21 -0.96
CA ARG A 123 2.93 7.69 -1.77
C ARG A 123 2.73 8.54 -3.02
N TYR A 124 2.46 7.88 -4.14
CA TYR A 124 2.10 8.51 -5.40
C TYR A 124 0.66 8.15 -5.77
N ASP A 125 -0.12 9.15 -6.16
CA ASP A 125 -1.52 9.01 -6.55
C ASP A 125 -1.70 8.33 -7.92
N ALA A 126 -2.93 8.24 -8.42
CA ALA A 126 -3.25 7.66 -9.72
C ALA A 126 -2.65 8.45 -10.91
N ASN A 127 -2.32 9.71 -10.73
CA ASN A 127 -1.64 10.55 -11.72
C ASN A 127 -0.11 10.48 -11.58
N GLY A 128 0.38 9.86 -10.50
CA GLY A 128 1.79 9.76 -10.15
C GLY A 128 2.30 10.97 -9.35
N HIS A 129 1.43 11.86 -8.86
CA HIS A 129 1.82 12.97 -8.01
C HIS A 129 2.15 12.47 -6.60
N MET A 130 3.21 12.98 -6.02
CA MET A 130 3.53 12.71 -4.61
C MET A 130 2.42 13.27 -3.71
N ILE A 131 1.85 12.41 -2.88
CA ILE A 131 0.83 12.79 -1.90
C ILE A 131 1.48 13.52 -0.72
N LYS A 132 0.83 14.58 -0.26
CA LYS A 132 1.19 15.38 0.92
C LYS A 132 -0.06 15.65 1.73
N GLY A 133 0.10 15.72 3.06
CA GLY A 133 -1.02 15.89 3.98
C GLY A 133 -1.80 14.61 4.22
N TRP A 134 -3.08 14.75 4.56
CA TRP A 134 -3.95 13.62 4.86
C TRP A 134 -4.35 12.86 3.58
N ASP A 135 -4.29 11.54 3.64
CA ASP A 135 -4.75 10.63 2.58
C ASP A 135 -5.48 9.43 3.19
N THR A 136 -6.52 8.96 2.53
CA THR A 136 -7.32 7.82 2.99
C THR A 136 -7.55 6.86 1.83
N ASN A 137 -7.31 5.58 2.07
CA ASN A 137 -7.61 4.48 1.14
C ASN A 137 -8.34 3.35 1.88
N ASP A 138 -8.50 2.20 1.22
CA ASP A 138 -9.21 1.03 1.78
C ASP A 138 -8.52 0.45 3.03
N ASP A 139 -7.20 0.66 3.19
CA ASP A 139 -6.44 0.18 4.34
C ASP A 139 -6.59 1.12 5.56
N GLY A 140 -6.81 2.42 5.34
CA GLY A 140 -6.96 3.40 6.42
C GLY A 140 -6.55 4.82 6.05
N THR A 141 -6.38 5.64 7.08
CA THR A 141 -6.00 7.06 6.97
C THR A 141 -4.51 7.21 7.29
N TYR A 142 -3.82 8.01 6.51
CA TYR A 142 -2.39 8.29 6.60
C TYR A 142 -2.14 9.79 6.65
N TYR A 143 -0.96 10.17 7.09
CA TYR A 143 -0.48 11.54 6.93
C TYR A 143 0.91 11.55 6.32
N PHE A 144 1.10 12.38 5.31
CA PHE A 144 2.36 12.60 4.62
C PHE A 144 2.85 14.02 4.89
N ASP A 145 4.10 14.16 5.29
CA ASP A 145 4.70 15.45 5.58
C ASP A 145 4.54 16.43 4.40
N LEU A 146 4.12 17.66 4.71
CA LEU A 146 3.77 18.65 3.68
C LEU A 146 4.95 19.11 2.83
N VAL A 147 6.17 19.00 3.35
CA VAL A 147 7.40 19.42 2.65
C VAL A 147 8.01 18.24 1.91
N THR A 148 8.27 17.16 2.62
CA THR A 148 9.06 16.02 2.13
C THR A 148 8.24 14.91 1.53
N GLY A 149 6.92 14.87 1.77
CA GLY A 149 6.03 13.76 1.41
C GLY A 149 6.29 12.48 2.22
N ALA A 150 7.05 12.56 3.32
CA ALA A 150 7.36 11.41 4.14
C ALA A 150 6.10 10.92 4.88
N MET A 151 5.80 9.63 4.79
CA MET A 151 4.74 8.98 5.57
C MET A 151 5.05 9.07 7.05
N THR A 152 4.13 9.62 7.83
CA THR A 152 4.24 9.72 9.27
C THR A 152 4.00 8.35 9.92
N LYS A 153 4.84 8.01 10.89
CA LYS A 153 4.77 6.78 11.67
C LYS A 153 5.01 7.09 13.15
N GLY A 154 4.30 6.40 14.04
CA GLY A 154 4.36 6.69 15.47
C GLY A 154 3.59 7.95 15.83
N ASP A 155 3.95 8.54 16.98
CA ASP A 155 3.30 9.74 17.49
C ASP A 155 3.82 11.00 16.79
N ALA A 156 2.93 11.92 16.46
CA ALA A 156 3.23 13.17 15.78
C ALA A 156 2.27 14.27 16.23
N THR A 157 2.68 15.53 16.04
CA THR A 157 1.80 16.68 16.18
C THR A 157 1.50 17.27 14.81
N ILE A 158 0.25 17.24 14.39
CA ILE A 158 -0.19 17.72 13.09
C ILE A 158 -1.22 18.84 13.33
N ASP A 159 -0.95 20.02 12.78
CA ASP A 159 -1.77 21.22 12.98
C ASP A 159 -2.02 21.56 14.48
N GLY A 160 -1.01 21.28 15.31
CA GLY A 160 -1.09 21.50 16.76
C GLY A 160 -1.87 20.43 17.53
N LEU A 161 -2.38 19.40 16.86
CA LEU A 161 -3.11 18.28 17.46
C LEU A 161 -2.21 17.04 17.56
N PRO A 162 -2.14 16.37 18.72
CA PRO A 162 -1.48 15.09 18.84
C PRO A 162 -2.19 14.04 17.97
N CYS A 163 -1.40 13.30 17.22
CA CYS A 163 -1.85 12.21 16.36
C CYS A 163 -1.00 10.99 16.62
N SER A 164 -1.52 9.79 16.35
CA SER A 164 -0.80 8.54 16.47
C SER A 164 -1.01 7.68 15.22
N PHE A 165 0.06 7.07 14.74
CA PHE A 165 0.09 6.21 13.57
C PHE A 165 0.81 4.91 13.90
N ASP A 166 0.40 3.81 13.29
CA ASP A 166 1.10 2.54 13.42
C ASP A 166 2.55 2.67 12.93
N THR A 167 3.50 2.19 13.71
CA THR A 167 4.93 2.37 13.44
C THR A 167 5.44 1.56 12.25
N THR A 168 4.71 0.53 11.85
CA THR A 168 5.06 -0.34 10.71
C THR A 168 4.36 0.12 9.43
N THR A 169 3.04 0.28 9.49
CA THR A 169 2.20 0.56 8.32
C THR A 169 2.00 2.05 8.05
N GLY A 170 2.08 2.90 9.08
CA GLY A 170 1.74 4.32 8.98
C GLY A 170 0.23 4.60 8.99
N ILE A 171 -0.59 3.57 9.24
CA ILE A 171 -2.05 3.75 9.35
C ILE A 171 -2.36 4.52 10.63
N GLY A 172 -3.17 5.55 10.54
CA GLY A 172 -3.66 6.30 11.68
C GLY A 172 -4.46 5.40 12.62
N CYS A 173 -4.26 5.55 13.92
CA CYS A 173 -4.97 4.79 14.93
C CYS A 173 -6.46 5.09 14.85
N ASN A 174 -7.24 4.12 14.36
CA ASN A 174 -8.69 4.21 14.26
C ASN A 174 -9.31 3.77 15.60
N LEU A 175 -10.23 4.59 16.14
CA LEU A 175 -11.08 4.28 17.29
C LEU A 175 -10.37 3.46 18.38
N MET A 176 -9.33 4.00 18.98
CA MET A 176 -8.59 3.30 20.02
C MET A 176 -8.13 4.22 21.16
N TRP A 177 -7.97 3.64 22.32
CA TRP A 177 -7.25 4.28 23.42
C TRP A 177 -5.75 4.12 23.21
N HIS A 178 -5.03 5.22 23.27
CA HIS A 178 -3.56 5.22 23.20
C HIS A 178 -2.99 5.93 24.43
N SER A 179 -2.04 5.25 25.10
CA SER A 179 -1.40 5.79 26.30
C SER A 179 -0.16 6.58 25.91
N MET A 180 -0.14 7.87 26.28
CA MET A 180 1.00 8.77 26.15
C MET A 180 1.26 9.48 27.49
N ASP A 181 2.52 9.58 27.90
CA ASP A 181 2.93 10.26 29.14
C ASP A 181 2.14 9.81 30.38
N GLY A 182 1.80 8.52 30.43
CA GLY A 182 1.03 7.93 31.53
C GLY A 182 -0.44 8.31 31.58
N LYS A 183 -0.98 8.82 30.48
CA LYS A 183 -2.41 9.15 30.29
C LYS A 183 -2.94 8.45 29.07
N ASP A 184 -4.21 8.02 29.14
CA ASP A 184 -4.92 7.41 28.05
C ASP A 184 -5.72 8.47 27.28
N TYR A 185 -5.58 8.45 25.95
CA TYR A 185 -6.27 9.34 25.03
C TYR A 185 -7.04 8.51 24.01
N TRP A 186 -8.21 9.01 23.64
CA TRP A 186 -9.01 8.44 22.56
C TRP A 186 -8.56 8.99 21.21
N TYR A 187 -8.34 8.12 20.25
CA TYR A 187 -7.98 8.49 18.89
C TYR A 187 -9.04 8.03 17.90
N GLU A 188 -9.26 8.85 16.89
CA GLU A 188 -10.10 8.55 15.73
C GLU A 188 -9.33 8.97 14.47
N ALA A 189 -9.12 8.00 13.54
CA ALA A 189 -8.36 8.19 12.31
C ALA A 189 -6.98 8.87 12.54
N GLY A 190 -6.27 8.45 13.60
CA GLY A 190 -4.97 8.99 13.97
C GLY A 190 -4.99 10.32 14.73
N LYS A 191 -6.15 10.95 14.93
CA LYS A 191 -6.30 12.23 15.66
C LYS A 191 -6.83 12.01 17.06
N ARG A 192 -6.22 12.68 18.05
CA ARG A 192 -6.72 12.68 19.42
C ARG A 192 -7.99 13.53 19.51
N GLN A 193 -9.03 12.97 20.16
CA GLN A 193 -10.30 13.63 20.44
C GLN A 193 -10.30 14.31 21.80
#